data_1a85a295ddf46cb862e2578c339a81da
#
_entry.id   1a85a295ddf46cb862e2578c339a81da
#
_cell.length_a   1.000
_cell.length_b   1.000
_cell.length_c   1.000
_cell.angle_alpha   90.00
_cell.angle_beta   90.00
_cell.angle_gamma   90.00
#
_symmetry.space_group_name_H-M   'P 1'
#
loop_
_entity.id
_entity.type
_entity.pdbx_description
1 polymer ?
#
loop_
_entity_poly.entity_id
_entity_poly.type
_entity_poly.pdbx_seq_one_letter_code
_entity_poly.pdbx_strand_id
1 'polypeptide(L)'
;MKNKSTKSNAVIFLILLSAAVCAVVPIVSASDPGSGDWPMWGGTPDRNMISDMKGLPTTWDVKTQKNVKWVAQLGSQTYGNAVVAGGLVFVGTNNEGLRDPKITGDKGVVMAFRESDGQFMWQMVHDKLVAGRVNDWPYQGVASSPLVEGDRVYYVSNRAELMCLDTQGFRDKENDGVVKDEKLTGETNADIVWKFDMIEEVGSLPHNLANSSPVMNGDLIFVSTSNGQDESHVNVPSPKAPSIIAVNKKTGKLVWEDNSVEDRILHGQWSSPTVGTIGGVVQLIHAQGDGWIRGYEAATGKKLWEFDTNPKESVWPKTRNELISTPVVYQDRVYISNGQDPEHGEGVGHMYCIDATKRGDITKTGLVWHYDKIRRSISTPAIKDGLLYQADFSGFLHCLDAKTGQVYWTHDLFAAVWGSPMLIDGKIYLGDEDGDVVIMQEGKTKKVLGEINMGSSVYSTPVPANGVLYISNRNQLYALSEAAAGKPATAKN
;
A
#
# COMPACT_ATOMS: atom_id res chain seq x y z
N MET A 1 73.73 8.02 -62.82
CA MET A 1 73.50 8.46 -61.45
C MET A 1 71.98 8.72 -61.31
N LYS A 2 71.24 7.78 -60.74
CA LYS A 2 69.79 7.84 -60.59
C LYS A 2 69.45 7.70 -59.10
N ASN A 3 68.90 8.76 -58.56
CA ASN A 3 68.35 8.82 -57.20
C ASN A 3 67.02 8.03 -57.12
N LYS A 4 66.92 7.07 -56.23
CA LYS A 4 65.70 6.39 -55.87
C LYS A 4 65.12 7.02 -54.60
N SER A 5 63.98 7.62 -54.74
CA SER A 5 63.13 8.10 -53.65
C SER A 5 62.33 6.93 -53.03
N THR A 6 62.58 6.65 -51.78
CA THR A 6 61.76 5.71 -50.96
C THR A 6 60.57 6.44 -50.36
N LYS A 7 59.34 6.04 -50.76
CA LYS A 7 58.07 6.49 -50.12
C LYS A 7 57.87 5.62 -48.92
N SER A 8 57.82 6.23 -47.75
CA SER A 8 57.38 5.63 -46.50
C SER A 8 55.88 5.68 -46.43
N ASN A 9 55.19 4.53 -46.36
CA ASN A 9 53.75 4.42 -46.05
C ASN A 9 53.57 4.39 -44.56
N ALA A 10 53.04 5.48 -43.97
CA ALA A 10 52.58 5.51 -42.59
C ALA A 10 51.16 4.94 -42.56
N VAL A 11 50.97 3.79 -41.90
CA VAL A 11 49.71 3.18 -41.61
C VAL A 11 49.21 3.81 -40.30
N ILE A 12 48.17 4.64 -40.39
CA ILE A 12 47.50 5.22 -39.23
C ILE A 12 46.54 4.16 -38.69
N PHE A 13 46.83 3.58 -37.52
CA PHE A 13 45.89 2.78 -36.74
C PHE A 13 44.90 3.71 -36.00
N LEU A 14 43.67 3.74 -36.45
CA LEU A 14 42.58 4.40 -35.73
C LEU A 14 42.10 3.44 -34.62
N ILE A 15 42.47 3.72 -33.38
CA ILE A 15 41.91 3.04 -32.20
C ILE A 15 40.59 3.67 -31.90
N LEU A 16 39.47 2.98 -32.21
CA LEU A 16 38.14 3.31 -31.77
C LEU A 16 38.01 2.94 -30.28
N LEU A 17 38.10 3.94 -29.42
CA LEU A 17 37.75 3.80 -28.01
C LEU A 17 36.22 3.77 -27.92
N SER A 18 35.62 2.59 -27.81
CA SER A 18 34.22 2.43 -27.43
C SER A 18 34.06 2.78 -25.94
N ALA A 19 33.63 3.99 -25.64
CA ALA A 19 33.20 4.34 -24.30
C ALA A 19 31.90 3.55 -24.00
N ALA A 20 32.03 2.48 -23.24
CA ALA A 20 30.87 1.84 -22.61
C ALA A 20 30.28 2.84 -21.59
N VAL A 21 29.21 3.50 -21.97
CA VAL A 21 28.36 4.22 -21.03
C VAL A 21 27.71 3.16 -20.14
N CYS A 22 28.32 2.85 -18.99
CA CYS A 22 27.62 2.19 -17.91
C CYS A 22 26.51 3.12 -17.48
N ALA A 23 25.28 2.86 -17.92
CA ALA A 23 24.09 3.43 -17.31
C ALA A 23 24.10 2.96 -15.86
N VAL A 24 24.44 3.87 -14.94
CA VAL A 24 24.23 3.66 -13.52
C VAL A 24 22.72 3.63 -13.35
N VAL A 25 22.15 2.42 -13.34
CA VAL A 25 20.77 2.22 -12.87
C VAL A 25 20.79 2.70 -11.42
N PRO A 26 20.01 3.70 -11.05
CA PRO A 26 19.95 4.09 -9.64
C PRO A 26 19.49 2.86 -8.86
N ILE A 27 20.34 2.40 -7.97
CA ILE A 27 19.95 1.45 -6.93
C ILE A 27 18.90 2.18 -6.14
N VAL A 28 17.64 1.80 -6.30
CA VAL A 28 16.58 2.24 -5.41
C VAL A 28 16.86 1.56 -4.07
N SER A 29 17.79 2.15 -3.34
CA SER A 29 18.01 1.86 -1.95
C SER A 29 17.22 2.89 -1.20
N ALA A 30 16.11 2.52 -0.63
CA ALA A 30 15.71 3.08 0.64
C ALA A 30 14.26 2.74 0.96
N SER A 31 14.09 2.12 2.06
CA SER A 31 12.86 1.89 2.78
C SER A 31 12.37 3.15 3.52
N ASP A 32 12.78 4.34 3.14
CA ASP A 32 12.41 5.60 3.78
C ASP A 32 12.34 6.72 2.75
N PRO A 33 11.17 7.38 2.56
CA PRO A 33 11.04 8.55 1.70
C PRO A 33 11.76 9.80 2.23
N GLY A 34 12.43 9.71 3.39
CA GLY A 34 13.09 10.81 4.07
C GLY A 34 12.15 11.58 5.01
N SER A 35 12.44 12.86 5.22
CA SER A 35 11.66 13.76 6.07
C SER A 35 10.61 14.57 5.31
N GLY A 36 10.39 14.27 4.04
CA GLY A 36 9.49 14.97 3.14
C GLY A 36 8.11 14.31 3.03
N ASP A 37 7.59 14.34 1.81
CA ASP A 37 6.31 13.75 1.44
C ASP A 37 6.24 12.24 1.72
N TRP A 38 5.00 11.74 1.91
CA TRP A 38 4.66 10.31 2.00
C TRP A 38 3.75 9.94 0.84
N PRO A 39 4.29 9.71 -0.38
CA PRO A 39 3.51 9.74 -1.62
C PRO A 39 2.74 8.46 -1.91
N MET A 40 2.89 7.42 -1.11
CA MET A 40 2.19 6.14 -1.27
C MET A 40 2.11 5.40 0.06
N TRP A 41 1.29 4.36 0.14
CA TRP A 41 1.27 3.48 1.31
C TRP A 41 2.63 2.81 1.52
N GLY A 42 3.16 2.86 2.75
CA GLY A 42 4.53 2.43 3.08
C GLY A 42 5.62 3.44 2.73
N GLY A 43 5.25 4.58 2.11
CA GLY A 43 6.18 5.66 1.72
C GLY A 43 7.04 5.33 0.51
N THR A 44 7.43 4.06 0.34
CA THR A 44 8.31 3.55 -0.72
C THR A 44 7.74 2.29 -1.37
N PRO A 45 8.20 1.93 -2.59
CA PRO A 45 7.67 0.76 -3.32
C PRO A 45 7.91 -0.58 -2.61
N ASP A 46 8.90 -0.69 -1.74
CA ASP A 46 9.21 -1.89 -0.96
C ASP A 46 8.27 -2.12 0.23
N ARG A 47 7.36 -1.15 0.49
CA ARG A 47 6.29 -1.21 1.52
C ARG A 47 6.77 -1.33 2.96
N ASN A 48 8.04 -1.10 3.23
CA ASN A 48 8.55 -1.17 4.59
C ASN A 48 8.07 0.03 5.42
N MET A 49 7.37 -0.23 6.50
CA MET A 49 6.70 0.81 7.31
C MET A 49 7.69 1.51 8.26
N ILE A 50 8.66 2.22 7.68
CA ILE A 50 9.70 2.94 8.44
C ILE A 50 9.89 4.37 7.93
N SER A 51 10.27 5.28 8.83
CA SER A 51 10.68 6.64 8.51
C SER A 51 11.80 7.10 9.43
N ASP A 52 12.76 7.83 8.87
CA ASP A 52 13.82 8.49 9.63
C ASP A 52 13.44 9.91 10.12
N MET A 53 12.19 10.33 9.91
CA MET A 53 11.65 11.60 10.40
C MET A 53 11.84 11.72 11.91
N LYS A 54 12.16 12.91 12.40
CA LYS A 54 12.43 13.19 13.81
C LYS A 54 11.42 14.18 14.39
N GLY A 55 11.28 14.15 15.72
CA GLY A 55 10.54 15.18 16.46
C GLY A 55 9.03 15.09 16.31
N LEU A 56 8.48 13.92 15.95
CA LEU A 56 7.03 13.70 15.92
C LEU A 56 6.47 13.51 17.34
N PRO A 57 5.22 13.93 17.59
CA PRO A 57 4.63 13.90 18.92
C PRO A 57 4.46 12.47 19.45
N THR A 58 4.77 12.30 20.72
CA THR A 58 4.51 11.09 21.51
C THR A 58 3.35 11.28 22.49
N THR A 59 2.80 12.48 22.54
CA THR A 59 1.64 12.84 23.36
C THR A 59 0.76 13.82 22.61
N TRP A 60 -0.54 13.57 22.60
CA TRP A 60 -1.58 14.47 22.08
C TRP A 60 -2.88 14.23 22.82
N ASP A 61 -3.85 15.11 22.62
CA ASP A 61 -5.18 14.96 23.20
C ASP A 61 -6.22 15.50 22.20
N VAL A 62 -7.02 14.60 21.65
CA VAL A 62 -8.04 14.93 20.64
C VAL A 62 -9.19 15.78 21.20
N LYS A 63 -9.44 15.76 22.53
CA LYS A 63 -10.49 16.56 23.18
C LYS A 63 -10.02 17.99 23.46
N THR A 64 -8.82 18.13 24.00
CA THR A 64 -8.26 19.46 24.33
C THR A 64 -7.50 20.09 23.17
N GLN A 65 -7.32 19.36 22.06
CA GLN A 65 -6.55 19.75 20.88
C GLN A 65 -5.05 19.99 21.16
N LYS A 66 -4.51 19.42 22.25
CA LYS A 66 -3.07 19.49 22.52
C LYS A 66 -2.31 18.73 21.44
N ASN A 67 -1.29 19.38 20.85
CA ASN A 67 -0.46 18.83 19.75
C ASN A 67 -1.26 18.44 18.50
N VAL A 68 -2.47 18.96 18.33
CA VAL A 68 -3.28 18.82 17.13
C VAL A 68 -3.13 20.06 16.27
N LYS A 69 -2.57 19.93 15.07
CA LYS A 69 -2.39 21.01 14.10
C LYS A 69 -3.71 21.34 13.42
N TRP A 70 -4.44 20.33 12.99
CA TRP A 70 -5.80 20.43 12.43
C TRP A 70 -6.48 19.07 12.45
N VAL A 71 -7.81 19.09 12.26
CA VAL A 71 -8.66 17.90 12.12
C VAL A 71 -9.55 18.11 10.91
N ALA A 72 -9.66 17.08 10.05
CA ALA A 72 -10.58 17.07 8.93
C ALA A 72 -11.63 15.97 9.12
N GLN A 73 -12.89 16.30 8.85
CA GLN A 73 -13.98 15.33 8.87
C GLN A 73 -13.89 14.43 7.64
N LEU A 74 -14.04 13.12 7.83
CA LEU A 74 -14.14 12.10 6.78
C LEU A 74 -15.59 11.55 6.72
N GLY A 75 -15.76 10.38 6.09
CA GLY A 75 -17.00 9.62 6.15
C GLY A 75 -17.22 8.95 7.52
N SER A 76 -17.91 7.81 7.55
CA SER A 76 -18.11 7.00 8.76
C SER A 76 -17.15 5.82 8.86
N GLN A 77 -16.47 5.47 7.77
CA GLN A 77 -15.49 4.38 7.68
C GLN A 77 -14.29 4.85 6.87
N THR A 78 -13.09 4.62 7.41
CA THR A 78 -11.83 4.96 6.76
C THR A 78 -10.82 3.84 7.02
N TYR A 79 -10.53 3.05 5.98
CA TYR A 79 -9.55 1.95 6.01
C TYR A 79 -8.27 2.33 5.28
N GLY A 80 -8.38 3.15 4.22
CA GLY A 80 -7.23 3.66 3.47
C GLY A 80 -6.34 4.57 4.32
N ASN A 81 -5.04 4.51 4.08
CA ASN A 81 -4.10 5.40 4.75
C ASN A 81 -4.04 6.75 4.05
N ALA A 82 -3.83 7.80 4.80
CA ALA A 82 -3.54 9.11 4.24
C ALA A 82 -2.23 9.06 3.42
N VAL A 83 -2.21 9.83 2.34
CA VAL A 83 -1.01 10.04 1.50
C VAL A 83 -0.77 11.53 1.42
N VAL A 84 0.48 11.94 1.58
CA VAL A 84 0.85 13.37 1.64
C VAL A 84 1.86 13.65 0.54
N ALA A 85 1.50 14.54 -0.38
CA ALA A 85 2.42 14.95 -1.43
C ALA A 85 2.01 16.31 -2.03
N GLY A 86 2.99 17.10 -2.42
CA GLY A 86 2.77 18.37 -3.12
C GLY A 86 1.94 19.40 -2.33
N GLY A 87 1.97 19.34 -1.00
CA GLY A 87 1.20 20.24 -0.11
C GLY A 87 -0.27 19.82 0.04
N LEU A 88 -0.64 18.63 -0.37
CA LEU A 88 -1.98 18.04 -0.25
C LEU A 88 -1.94 16.73 0.52
N VAL A 89 -3.07 16.41 1.15
CA VAL A 89 -3.31 15.13 1.84
C VAL A 89 -4.50 14.46 1.20
N PHE A 90 -4.32 13.22 0.72
CA PHE A 90 -5.33 12.44 0.05
C PHE A 90 -5.73 11.25 0.92
N VAL A 91 -7.03 10.95 1.01
CA VAL A 91 -7.54 9.83 1.79
C VAL A 91 -8.82 9.28 1.20
N GLY A 92 -8.93 7.94 1.16
CA GLY A 92 -10.15 7.23 0.78
C GLY A 92 -11.09 7.03 1.98
N THR A 93 -12.39 7.16 1.77
CA THR A 93 -13.46 7.00 2.77
C THR A 93 -14.80 6.75 2.07
N ASN A 94 -15.92 6.81 2.81
CA ASN A 94 -17.27 6.81 2.26
C ASN A 94 -17.93 8.19 2.31
N ASN A 95 -19.17 8.30 1.78
CA ASN A 95 -19.88 9.58 1.64
C ASN A 95 -20.75 9.94 2.87
N GLU A 96 -20.60 9.31 4.02
CA GLU A 96 -21.46 9.64 5.17
C GLU A 96 -21.10 10.97 5.86
N GLY A 97 -19.91 11.49 5.61
CA GLY A 97 -19.53 12.87 5.94
C GLY A 97 -19.76 13.83 4.77
N LEU A 98 -21.00 14.10 4.41
CA LEU A 98 -21.40 14.84 3.22
C LEU A 98 -20.65 16.17 3.03
N ARG A 99 -19.96 16.31 1.90
CA ARG A 99 -19.34 17.58 1.45
C ARG A 99 -20.25 18.35 0.48
N ASP A 100 -21.03 17.62 -0.33
CA ASP A 100 -22.07 18.17 -1.17
C ASP A 100 -23.41 17.55 -0.78
N PRO A 101 -24.39 18.32 -0.25
CA PRO A 101 -25.67 17.81 0.18
C PRO A 101 -26.54 17.23 -0.95
N LYS A 102 -26.16 17.46 -2.20
CA LYS A 102 -26.84 16.87 -3.38
C LYS A 102 -26.38 15.44 -3.66
N ILE A 103 -25.21 15.04 -3.12
CA ILE A 103 -24.63 13.73 -3.33
C ILE A 103 -24.94 12.88 -2.11
N THR A 104 -26.03 12.13 -2.15
CA THR A 104 -26.55 11.32 -1.05
C THR A 104 -26.38 9.82 -1.31
N GLY A 105 -26.58 9.03 -0.27
CA GLY A 105 -26.51 7.56 -0.31
C GLY A 105 -25.10 7.03 -0.08
N ASP A 106 -25.00 5.70 -0.06
CA ASP A 106 -23.72 5.00 0.10
C ASP A 106 -22.85 5.14 -1.16
N LYS A 107 -21.68 5.72 -1.02
CA LYS A 107 -20.73 5.96 -2.11
C LYS A 107 -19.29 5.84 -1.61
N GLY A 108 -18.38 5.46 -2.50
CA GLY A 108 -16.95 5.59 -2.25
C GLY A 108 -16.47 7.01 -2.54
N VAL A 109 -15.55 7.51 -1.73
CA VAL A 109 -15.03 8.87 -1.88
C VAL A 109 -13.52 8.88 -1.66
N VAL A 110 -12.81 9.63 -2.50
CA VAL A 110 -11.45 10.12 -2.20
C VAL A 110 -11.52 11.61 -1.96
N MET A 111 -10.95 12.08 -0.86
CA MET A 111 -10.90 13.48 -0.49
C MET A 111 -9.47 14.01 -0.53
N ALA A 112 -9.31 15.26 -0.97
CA ALA A 112 -8.07 16.01 -0.89
C ALA A 112 -8.21 17.16 0.10
N PHE A 113 -7.20 17.33 0.95
CA PHE A 113 -7.10 18.42 1.92
C PHE A 113 -5.80 19.17 1.74
N ARG A 114 -5.80 20.48 2.03
CA ARG A 114 -4.55 21.24 2.07
C ARG A 114 -3.74 20.83 3.30
N GLU A 115 -2.49 20.48 3.10
CA GLU A 115 -1.59 19.99 4.14
C GLU A 115 -1.37 20.99 5.28
N SER A 116 -1.30 22.27 4.96
CA SER A 116 -0.96 23.31 5.95
C SER A 116 -2.02 23.49 7.04
N ASP A 117 -3.31 23.33 6.73
CA ASP A 117 -4.43 23.70 7.59
C ASP A 117 -5.64 22.75 7.57
N GLY A 118 -5.57 21.66 6.77
CA GLY A 118 -6.65 20.68 6.66
C GLY A 118 -7.89 21.18 5.88
N GLN A 119 -7.79 22.32 5.16
CA GLN A 119 -8.89 22.80 4.35
C GLN A 119 -9.25 21.78 3.28
N PHE A 120 -10.54 21.42 3.20
CA PHE A 120 -11.06 20.59 2.12
C PHE A 120 -10.85 21.26 0.76
N MET A 121 -10.29 20.53 -0.19
CA MET A 121 -9.96 21.03 -1.52
C MET A 121 -10.96 20.50 -2.55
N TRP A 122 -11.05 19.18 -2.70
CA TRP A 122 -11.95 18.53 -3.62
C TRP A 122 -12.22 17.07 -3.20
N GLN A 123 -13.22 16.46 -3.85
CA GLN A 123 -13.51 15.04 -3.73
C GLN A 123 -13.76 14.38 -5.07
N MET A 124 -13.44 13.09 -5.18
CA MET A 124 -13.94 12.18 -6.21
C MET A 124 -14.98 11.25 -5.59
N VAL A 125 -16.13 11.11 -6.23
CA VAL A 125 -17.25 10.31 -5.72
C VAL A 125 -17.55 9.16 -6.68
N HIS A 126 -17.67 7.96 -6.13
CA HIS A 126 -17.98 6.74 -6.86
C HIS A 126 -19.29 6.13 -6.40
N ASP A 127 -20.16 5.81 -7.35
CA ASP A 127 -21.37 5.04 -7.07
C ASP A 127 -21.00 3.61 -6.59
N LYS A 128 -21.89 2.96 -5.85
CA LYS A 128 -21.75 1.54 -5.52
C LYS A 128 -21.95 0.67 -6.76
N LEU A 129 -21.33 -0.50 -6.77
CA LEU A 129 -21.58 -1.51 -7.80
C LEU A 129 -23.02 -2.03 -7.71
N VAL A 130 -23.67 -2.16 -8.88
CA VAL A 130 -25.06 -2.64 -8.97
C VAL A 130 -25.19 -4.11 -8.55
N ALA A 131 -24.09 -4.86 -8.64
CA ALA A 131 -24.02 -6.29 -8.26
C ALA A 131 -24.25 -6.54 -6.75
N GLY A 132 -24.23 -5.48 -5.93
CA GLY A 132 -24.58 -5.55 -4.53
C GLY A 132 -23.40 -5.84 -3.59
N ARG A 133 -23.73 -6.23 -2.36
CA ARG A 133 -22.76 -6.29 -1.24
C ARG A 133 -21.60 -7.24 -1.46
N VAL A 134 -21.78 -8.32 -2.19
CA VAL A 134 -20.72 -9.31 -2.41
C VAL A 134 -19.56 -8.75 -3.24
N ASN A 135 -19.81 -7.74 -4.08
CA ASN A 135 -18.76 -7.12 -4.90
C ASN A 135 -18.34 -5.73 -4.39
N ASP A 136 -19.19 -5.09 -3.58
CA ASP A 136 -18.94 -3.75 -3.05
C ASP A 136 -19.66 -3.58 -1.71
N TRP A 137 -18.98 -3.93 -0.62
CA TRP A 137 -19.57 -3.99 0.72
C TRP A 137 -20.15 -2.64 1.14
N PRO A 138 -21.35 -2.63 1.73
CA PRO A 138 -22.00 -1.38 2.15
C PRO A 138 -21.14 -0.55 3.10
N TYR A 139 -21.11 0.74 2.86
CA TYR A 139 -20.45 1.78 3.65
C TYR A 139 -18.92 1.67 3.81
N GLN A 140 -18.27 0.75 3.11
CA GLN A 140 -16.78 0.66 3.16
C GLN A 140 -16.09 1.84 2.44
N GLY A 141 -16.69 2.30 1.36
CA GLY A 141 -16.10 3.38 0.59
C GLY A 141 -14.85 2.97 -0.18
N VAL A 142 -13.93 3.91 -0.39
CA VAL A 142 -12.62 3.65 -1.01
C VAL A 142 -11.62 3.28 0.07
N ALA A 143 -11.19 2.02 0.09
CA ALA A 143 -10.21 1.49 1.05
C ALA A 143 -8.76 1.51 0.51
N SER A 144 -8.55 1.73 -0.77
CA SER A 144 -7.23 1.91 -1.39
C SER A 144 -6.53 3.16 -0.85
N SER A 145 -5.27 3.03 -0.46
CA SER A 145 -4.42 4.20 -0.19
C SER A 145 -3.91 4.74 -1.53
N PRO A 146 -4.06 6.05 -1.81
CA PRO A 146 -3.58 6.62 -3.06
C PRO A 146 -2.06 6.52 -3.26
N LEU A 147 -1.61 6.74 -4.50
CA LEU A 147 -0.22 6.96 -4.88
C LEU A 147 -0.16 8.28 -5.63
N VAL A 148 0.81 9.14 -5.31
CA VAL A 148 0.99 10.44 -5.96
C VAL A 148 2.35 10.50 -6.64
N GLU A 149 2.37 10.92 -7.90
CA GLU A 149 3.59 11.24 -8.62
C GLU A 149 3.37 12.53 -9.43
N GLY A 150 4.15 13.56 -9.11
CA GLY A 150 4.02 14.87 -9.73
C GLY A 150 2.62 15.48 -9.50
N ASP A 151 1.91 15.72 -10.59
CA ASP A 151 0.56 16.27 -10.63
C ASP A 151 -0.54 15.20 -10.76
N ARG A 152 -0.23 13.92 -10.54
CA ARG A 152 -1.19 12.80 -10.71
C ARG A 152 -1.39 12.01 -9.43
N VAL A 153 -2.66 11.64 -9.18
CA VAL A 153 -3.09 10.77 -8.08
C VAL A 153 -3.67 9.47 -8.65
N TYR A 154 -3.18 8.34 -8.17
CA TYR A 154 -3.62 7.02 -8.61
C TYR A 154 -4.19 6.24 -7.43
N TYR A 155 -5.31 5.55 -7.60
CA TYR A 155 -5.90 4.65 -6.60
C TYR A 155 -6.88 3.68 -7.25
N VAL A 156 -7.28 2.64 -6.52
CA VAL A 156 -8.35 1.73 -6.93
C VAL A 156 -9.65 2.17 -6.25
N SER A 157 -10.69 2.43 -7.04
CA SER A 157 -12.01 2.77 -6.51
C SER A 157 -12.73 1.55 -5.96
N ASN A 158 -13.78 1.75 -5.15
CA ASN A 158 -14.68 0.68 -4.71
C ASN A 158 -15.35 -0.08 -5.86
N ARG A 159 -15.32 0.50 -7.07
CA ARG A 159 -15.86 -0.09 -8.30
C ARG A 159 -14.88 -0.97 -9.06
N ALA A 160 -13.71 -1.27 -8.49
CA ALA A 160 -12.60 -1.94 -9.17
C ALA A 160 -12.10 -1.16 -10.42
N GLU A 161 -12.06 0.16 -10.34
CA GLU A 161 -11.45 1.01 -11.37
C GLU A 161 -10.10 1.52 -10.86
N LEU A 162 -9.03 1.34 -11.64
CA LEU A 162 -7.78 2.07 -11.41
C LEU A 162 -7.95 3.46 -11.99
N MET A 163 -7.92 4.45 -11.10
CA MET A 163 -8.14 5.87 -11.42
C MET A 163 -6.82 6.63 -11.51
N CYS A 164 -6.75 7.57 -12.42
CA CYS A 164 -5.75 8.64 -12.49
C CYS A 164 -6.45 9.99 -12.48
N LEU A 165 -6.19 10.78 -11.44
CA LEU A 165 -6.76 12.11 -11.29
C LEU A 165 -5.66 13.17 -11.35
N ASP A 166 -6.03 14.39 -11.71
CA ASP A 166 -5.21 15.57 -11.46
C ASP A 166 -5.21 15.93 -9.96
N THR A 167 -4.05 16.33 -9.41
CA THR A 167 -3.91 16.67 -7.98
C THR A 167 -4.68 17.93 -7.58
N GLN A 168 -4.91 18.86 -8.50
CA GLN A 168 -5.65 20.10 -8.25
C GLN A 168 -7.16 19.94 -8.49
N GLY A 169 -7.57 18.88 -9.22
CA GLY A 169 -8.94 18.75 -9.69
C GLY A 169 -9.35 19.94 -10.53
N PHE A 170 -10.63 20.26 -10.63
CA PHE A 170 -11.11 21.43 -11.41
C PHE A 170 -10.79 22.81 -10.79
N ARG A 171 -9.91 22.90 -9.79
CA ARG A 171 -9.53 24.17 -9.17
C ARG A 171 -8.65 25.04 -10.06
N ASP A 172 -7.84 24.45 -10.91
CA ASP A 172 -7.01 25.12 -11.90
C ASP A 172 -7.80 25.57 -13.15
N LYS A 173 -9.07 25.12 -13.26
CA LYS A 173 -10.00 25.40 -14.38
C LYS A 173 -9.61 24.72 -15.69
N GLU A 174 -8.74 23.73 -15.61
CA GLU A 174 -8.41 22.83 -16.70
C GLU A 174 -9.27 21.57 -16.58
N ASN A 175 -9.40 20.83 -17.65
CA ASN A 175 -9.98 19.50 -17.69
C ASN A 175 -8.97 18.64 -18.43
N ASP A 176 -8.18 17.90 -17.67
CA ASP A 176 -7.04 17.15 -18.16
C ASP A 176 -7.44 15.81 -18.81
N GLY A 177 -6.48 15.18 -19.46
CA GLY A 177 -6.58 13.80 -19.93
C GLY A 177 -7.62 13.56 -21.02
N VAL A 178 -8.09 12.30 -21.07
CA VAL A 178 -8.97 11.80 -22.14
C VAL A 178 -10.45 11.74 -21.74
N VAL A 179 -10.75 11.81 -20.45
CA VAL A 179 -12.12 11.84 -19.93
C VAL A 179 -12.61 13.29 -19.98
N LYS A 180 -13.74 13.54 -20.65
CA LYS A 180 -14.29 14.88 -20.86
C LYS A 180 -15.78 14.99 -20.54
N ASP A 181 -16.37 13.91 -20.04
CA ASP A 181 -17.80 13.80 -19.78
C ASP A 181 -18.13 13.67 -18.28
N GLU A 182 -17.27 14.21 -17.42
CA GLU A 182 -17.49 14.24 -15.98
C GLU A 182 -18.79 14.99 -15.65
N LYS A 183 -19.57 14.39 -14.77
CA LYS A 183 -20.85 14.96 -14.32
C LYS A 183 -20.68 16.10 -13.32
N LEU A 184 -19.56 16.11 -12.61
CA LEU A 184 -19.24 17.04 -11.51
C LEU A 184 -17.91 17.74 -11.85
N THR A 185 -17.97 19.01 -12.25
CA THR A 185 -16.83 19.81 -12.74
C THR A 185 -16.62 21.12 -11.96
N GLY A 186 -17.17 21.21 -10.74
CA GLY A 186 -16.95 22.36 -9.88
C GLY A 186 -15.59 22.33 -9.18
N GLU A 187 -15.14 23.47 -8.66
CA GLU A 187 -13.84 23.62 -7.98
C GLU A 187 -13.62 22.66 -6.79
N THR A 188 -14.68 22.04 -6.27
CA THR A 188 -14.61 21.04 -5.19
C THR A 188 -14.69 19.61 -5.70
N ASN A 189 -14.54 19.38 -6.99
CA ASN A 189 -14.56 18.07 -7.63
C ASN A 189 -13.20 17.73 -8.22
N ALA A 190 -12.89 16.44 -8.27
CA ALA A 190 -11.71 15.92 -8.92
C ALA A 190 -11.86 15.96 -10.44
N ASP A 191 -10.73 16.05 -11.15
CA ASP A 191 -10.59 15.94 -12.60
C ASP A 191 -9.98 14.57 -12.95
N ILE A 192 -10.65 13.81 -13.84
CA ILE A 192 -10.26 12.45 -14.23
C ILE A 192 -9.38 12.49 -15.48
N VAL A 193 -8.11 12.22 -15.32
CA VAL A 193 -7.17 12.13 -16.46
C VAL A 193 -7.44 10.89 -17.30
N TRP A 194 -7.56 9.74 -16.65
CA TRP A 194 -7.97 8.46 -17.24
C TRP A 194 -8.44 7.49 -16.16
N LYS A 195 -9.15 6.45 -16.59
CA LYS A 195 -9.51 5.30 -15.74
C LYS A 195 -9.37 3.99 -16.51
N PHE A 196 -9.10 2.91 -15.77
CA PHE A 196 -9.08 1.55 -16.27
C PHE A 196 -10.07 0.72 -15.45
N ASP A 197 -11.16 0.31 -16.06
CA ASP A 197 -12.22 -0.50 -15.44
C ASP A 197 -11.82 -1.98 -15.47
N MET A 198 -11.43 -2.54 -14.33
CA MET A 198 -10.96 -3.92 -14.25
C MET A 198 -12.08 -4.95 -14.46
N ILE A 199 -13.33 -4.57 -14.29
CA ILE A 199 -14.48 -5.46 -14.57
C ILE A 199 -14.66 -5.55 -16.09
N GLU A 200 -14.71 -4.43 -16.77
CA GLU A 200 -14.96 -4.37 -18.21
C GLU A 200 -13.76 -4.79 -19.05
N GLU A 201 -12.54 -4.39 -18.65
CA GLU A 201 -11.33 -4.57 -19.46
C GLU A 201 -10.69 -5.97 -19.30
N VAL A 202 -10.74 -6.54 -18.08
CA VAL A 202 -10.09 -7.83 -17.77
C VAL A 202 -11.01 -8.85 -17.11
N GLY A 203 -12.30 -8.53 -16.95
CA GLY A 203 -13.33 -9.45 -16.47
C GLY A 203 -13.20 -9.80 -14.98
N SER A 204 -12.50 -9.03 -14.17
CA SER A 204 -12.38 -9.30 -12.73
C SER A 204 -13.68 -8.99 -12.00
N LEU A 205 -14.02 -9.80 -11.01
CA LEU A 205 -15.16 -9.56 -10.12
C LEU A 205 -14.65 -9.50 -8.68
N PRO A 206 -14.58 -8.30 -8.07
CA PRO A 206 -14.07 -8.16 -6.72
C PRO A 206 -14.99 -8.87 -5.71
N HIS A 207 -14.39 -9.44 -4.66
CA HIS A 207 -15.15 -9.97 -3.52
C HIS A 207 -15.10 -8.96 -2.38
N ASN A 208 -16.23 -8.61 -1.81
CA ASN A 208 -16.47 -7.62 -0.78
C ASN A 208 -16.05 -6.19 -1.17
N LEU A 209 -14.83 -5.97 -1.60
CA LEU A 209 -14.34 -4.68 -2.04
C LEU A 209 -13.07 -4.80 -2.90
N ALA A 210 -12.84 -3.81 -3.74
CA ALA A 210 -11.56 -3.57 -4.39
C ALA A 210 -10.76 -2.56 -3.54
N ASN A 211 -9.59 -2.97 -3.04
CA ASN A 211 -8.83 -2.19 -2.05
C ASN A 211 -7.33 -2.06 -2.35
N SER A 212 -6.87 -2.60 -3.49
CA SER A 212 -5.44 -2.58 -3.81
C SER A 212 -4.86 -1.17 -3.78
N SER A 213 -3.82 -0.96 -2.99
CA SER A 213 -3.06 0.28 -3.01
C SER A 213 -2.00 0.20 -4.11
N PRO A 214 -2.01 1.11 -5.10
CA PRO A 214 -1.09 1.05 -6.23
C PRO A 214 0.37 1.14 -5.81
N VAL A 215 1.24 0.47 -6.57
CA VAL A 215 2.70 0.67 -6.53
C VAL A 215 3.21 0.90 -7.94
N MET A 216 4.33 1.59 -8.07
CA MET A 216 4.85 2.04 -9.35
C MET A 216 6.32 1.67 -9.53
N ASN A 217 6.70 1.37 -10.77
CA ASN A 217 8.09 1.30 -11.19
C ASN A 217 8.23 1.83 -12.63
N GLY A 218 8.97 2.91 -12.80
CA GLY A 218 9.10 3.60 -14.09
C GLY A 218 7.74 4.09 -14.61
N ASP A 219 7.34 3.65 -15.80
CA ASP A 219 6.07 4.02 -16.41
C ASP A 219 4.93 3.01 -16.11
N LEU A 220 5.15 2.04 -15.24
CA LEU A 220 4.16 1.00 -14.90
C LEU A 220 3.60 1.19 -13.50
N ILE A 221 2.28 1.08 -13.40
CA ILE A 221 1.51 0.97 -12.16
C ILE A 221 1.01 -0.46 -12.01
N PHE A 222 1.14 -1.01 -10.82
CA PHE A 222 0.69 -2.36 -10.50
C PHE A 222 -0.40 -2.32 -9.45
N VAL A 223 -1.47 -3.09 -9.68
CA VAL A 223 -2.59 -3.26 -8.75
C VAL A 223 -3.10 -4.69 -8.78
N SER A 224 -3.54 -5.20 -7.63
CA SER A 224 -4.38 -6.40 -7.55
C SER A 224 -5.77 -6.07 -8.08
N THR A 225 -6.38 -7.00 -8.80
CA THR A 225 -7.73 -6.82 -9.37
C THR A 225 -8.85 -7.08 -8.37
N SER A 226 -8.50 -7.63 -7.20
CA SER A 226 -9.44 -8.08 -6.16
C SER A 226 -10.43 -9.15 -6.62
N ASN A 227 -10.16 -9.84 -7.77
CA ASN A 227 -10.98 -10.95 -8.24
C ASN A 227 -11.16 -12.00 -7.14
N GLY A 228 -12.38 -12.51 -6.96
CA GLY A 228 -12.69 -13.39 -5.84
C GLY A 228 -13.88 -14.31 -6.07
N GLN A 229 -14.38 -14.87 -4.98
CA GLN A 229 -15.52 -15.77 -4.96
C GLN A 229 -16.86 -15.03 -5.06
N ASP A 230 -17.91 -15.76 -5.38
CA ASP A 230 -19.28 -15.29 -5.31
C ASP A 230 -19.84 -15.32 -3.86
N GLU A 231 -21.09 -14.94 -3.67
CA GLU A 231 -21.75 -14.91 -2.35
C GLU A 231 -21.83 -16.30 -1.68
N SER A 232 -21.70 -17.39 -2.44
CA SER A 232 -21.67 -18.74 -1.87
C SER A 232 -20.38 -19.06 -1.12
N HIS A 233 -19.30 -18.29 -1.35
CA HIS A 233 -17.94 -18.53 -0.86
C HIS A 233 -17.40 -19.91 -1.29
N VAL A 234 -17.81 -20.37 -2.49
CA VAL A 234 -17.39 -21.64 -3.07
C VAL A 234 -16.90 -21.48 -4.51
N ASN A 235 -17.59 -20.65 -5.31
CA ASN A 235 -17.31 -20.51 -6.72
C ASN A 235 -16.52 -19.24 -7.02
N VAL A 236 -15.59 -19.31 -7.96
CA VAL A 236 -14.93 -18.17 -8.58
C VAL A 236 -15.59 -17.88 -9.91
N PRO A 237 -16.45 -16.83 -10.02
CA PRO A 237 -17.21 -16.58 -11.26
C PRO A 237 -16.32 -16.24 -12.44
N SER A 238 -15.17 -15.62 -12.20
CA SER A 238 -14.21 -15.19 -13.23
C SER A 238 -12.85 -15.87 -13.06
N PRO A 239 -12.73 -17.20 -13.26
CA PRO A 239 -11.49 -17.93 -13.00
C PRO A 239 -10.38 -17.62 -14.01
N LYS A 240 -10.69 -16.94 -15.11
CA LYS A 240 -9.73 -16.52 -16.13
C LYS A 240 -9.28 -15.07 -15.97
N ALA A 241 -9.93 -14.30 -15.10
CA ALA A 241 -9.53 -12.93 -14.83
C ALA A 241 -8.18 -12.88 -14.12
N PRO A 242 -7.31 -11.92 -14.45
CA PRO A 242 -6.01 -11.80 -13.80
C PRO A 242 -6.16 -11.43 -12.32
N SER A 243 -5.17 -11.83 -11.53
CA SER A 243 -5.05 -11.45 -10.11
C SER A 243 -4.26 -10.16 -9.94
N ILE A 244 -3.35 -9.90 -10.87
CA ILE A 244 -2.45 -8.72 -10.88
C ILE A 244 -2.33 -8.19 -12.30
N ILE A 245 -2.32 -6.88 -12.43
CA ILE A 245 -2.14 -6.18 -13.69
C ILE A 245 -1.06 -5.10 -13.60
N ALA A 246 -0.42 -4.82 -14.73
CA ALA A 246 0.42 -3.65 -14.93
C ALA A 246 -0.19 -2.75 -15.99
N VAL A 247 -0.38 -1.49 -15.64
CA VAL A 247 -0.97 -0.46 -16.50
C VAL A 247 0.06 0.65 -16.74
N ASN A 248 0.13 1.17 -17.96
CA ASN A 248 0.99 2.31 -18.26
C ASN A 248 0.39 3.59 -17.64
N LYS A 249 1.14 4.25 -16.76
CA LYS A 249 0.68 5.40 -15.98
C LYS A 249 0.27 6.62 -16.81
N LYS A 250 0.83 6.77 -18.02
CA LYS A 250 0.54 7.91 -18.91
C LYS A 250 -0.70 7.70 -19.74
N THR A 251 -0.98 6.45 -20.11
CA THR A 251 -2.04 6.13 -21.07
C THR A 251 -3.23 5.39 -20.49
N GLY A 252 -3.13 4.89 -19.26
CA GLY A 252 -4.15 4.05 -18.65
C GLY A 252 -4.34 2.68 -19.33
N LYS A 253 -3.40 2.24 -20.19
CA LYS A 253 -3.55 1.00 -20.95
C LYS A 253 -2.84 -0.17 -20.27
N LEU A 254 -3.47 -1.34 -20.33
CA LEU A 254 -2.89 -2.61 -19.90
C LEU A 254 -1.60 -2.90 -20.65
N VAL A 255 -0.56 -3.31 -19.91
CA VAL A 255 0.75 -3.71 -20.47
C VAL A 255 0.97 -5.21 -20.32
N TRP A 256 0.71 -5.74 -19.13
CA TRP A 256 0.74 -7.18 -18.86
C TRP A 256 -0.17 -7.54 -17.69
N GLU A 257 -0.51 -8.80 -17.61
CA GLU A 257 -1.37 -9.38 -16.57
C GLU A 257 -0.92 -10.80 -16.19
N ASP A 258 -1.29 -11.28 -15.01
CA ASP A 258 -1.05 -12.65 -14.57
C ASP A 258 -2.28 -13.26 -13.91
N ASN A 259 -2.60 -14.49 -14.32
CA ASN A 259 -3.70 -15.32 -13.84
C ASN A 259 -3.19 -16.67 -13.26
N SER A 260 -2.06 -16.70 -12.59
CA SER A 260 -1.50 -17.94 -12.02
C SER A 260 -2.36 -18.58 -10.92
N VAL A 261 -3.35 -17.85 -10.40
CA VAL A 261 -4.26 -18.33 -9.34
C VAL A 261 -5.41 -19.16 -9.90
N GLU A 262 -5.94 -18.78 -11.06
CA GLU A 262 -7.09 -19.41 -11.71
C GLU A 262 -8.31 -19.44 -10.78
N ASP A 263 -8.92 -20.60 -10.53
CA ASP A 263 -10.07 -20.82 -9.66
C ASP A 263 -9.70 -21.10 -8.19
N ARG A 264 -8.42 -21.05 -7.84
CA ARG A 264 -7.92 -21.36 -6.49
C ARG A 264 -7.89 -20.12 -5.60
N ILE A 265 -8.95 -19.35 -5.57
CA ILE A 265 -9.10 -18.19 -4.70
C ILE A 265 -9.89 -18.60 -3.46
N LEU A 266 -9.31 -18.38 -2.29
CA LEU A 266 -10.01 -18.44 -1.02
C LEU A 266 -10.62 -17.07 -0.74
N HIS A 267 -11.92 -16.90 -0.88
CA HIS A 267 -12.63 -15.68 -0.59
C HIS A 267 -12.31 -14.54 -1.56
N GLY A 268 -11.24 -13.73 -1.31
CA GLY A 268 -10.85 -12.63 -2.17
C GLY A 268 -9.35 -12.45 -2.34
N GLN A 269 -8.92 -11.36 -2.96
CA GLN A 269 -7.52 -11.00 -3.16
C GLN A 269 -7.31 -9.54 -2.77
N TRP A 270 -6.92 -9.31 -1.52
CA TRP A 270 -6.87 -7.97 -0.92
C TRP A 270 -5.46 -7.48 -0.60
N SER A 271 -4.44 -8.31 -0.80
CA SER A 271 -3.04 -7.89 -0.65
C SER A 271 -2.66 -6.89 -1.73
N SER A 272 -1.96 -5.83 -1.35
CA SER A 272 -1.40 -4.87 -2.30
C SER A 272 -0.03 -5.34 -2.81
N PRO A 273 0.33 -5.04 -4.06
CA PRO A 273 1.62 -5.40 -4.61
C PRO A 273 2.76 -4.56 -4.03
N THR A 274 3.97 -5.13 -4.09
CA THR A 274 5.22 -4.51 -3.64
C THR A 274 6.26 -4.59 -4.73
N VAL A 275 7.10 -3.59 -4.87
CA VAL A 275 8.22 -3.59 -5.82
C VAL A 275 9.54 -3.43 -5.08
N GLY A 276 10.51 -4.28 -5.42
CA GLY A 276 11.86 -4.17 -4.88
C GLY A 276 12.92 -4.73 -5.82
N THR A 277 14.17 -4.32 -5.63
CA THR A 277 15.30 -4.90 -6.34
C THR A 277 15.84 -6.09 -5.55
N ILE A 278 15.79 -7.27 -6.13
CA ILE A 278 16.21 -8.53 -5.51
C ILE A 278 17.17 -9.26 -6.44
N GLY A 279 18.39 -9.51 -5.97
CA GLY A 279 19.44 -10.12 -6.79
C GLY A 279 19.75 -9.32 -8.06
N GLY A 280 19.66 -8.00 -8.00
CA GLY A 280 19.89 -7.10 -9.14
C GLY A 280 18.74 -7.02 -10.15
N VAL A 281 17.58 -7.67 -9.89
CA VAL A 281 16.38 -7.63 -10.74
C VAL A 281 15.28 -6.87 -10.04
N VAL A 282 14.65 -5.91 -10.71
CA VAL A 282 13.44 -5.24 -10.21
C VAL A 282 12.28 -6.21 -10.32
N GLN A 283 11.74 -6.60 -9.18
CA GLN A 283 10.67 -7.58 -9.08
C GLN A 283 9.40 -6.95 -8.51
N LEU A 284 8.28 -7.31 -9.10
CA LEU A 284 6.96 -7.15 -8.50
C LEU A 284 6.67 -8.38 -7.66
N ILE A 285 6.28 -8.18 -6.41
CA ILE A 285 5.89 -9.24 -5.48
C ILE A 285 4.40 -9.10 -5.20
N HIS A 286 3.65 -10.18 -5.38
CA HIS A 286 2.22 -10.21 -5.12
C HIS A 286 1.83 -11.44 -4.30
N ALA A 287 1.15 -11.20 -3.20
CA ALA A 287 0.57 -12.21 -2.33
C ALA A 287 -0.90 -12.42 -2.72
N GLN A 288 -1.34 -13.68 -2.85
CA GLN A 288 -2.56 -13.99 -3.57
C GLN A 288 -3.54 -14.85 -2.75
N GLY A 289 -4.80 -14.90 -3.20
CA GLY A 289 -5.91 -15.55 -2.51
C GLY A 289 -5.83 -17.07 -2.44
N ASP A 290 -4.88 -17.72 -3.14
CA ASP A 290 -4.61 -19.16 -3.04
C ASP A 290 -3.58 -19.51 -1.94
N GLY A 291 -3.10 -18.48 -1.23
CA GLY A 291 -2.06 -18.64 -0.20
C GLY A 291 -0.64 -18.77 -0.75
N TRP A 292 -0.46 -18.49 -2.05
CA TRP A 292 0.86 -18.39 -2.67
C TRP A 292 1.30 -16.94 -2.81
N ILE A 293 2.58 -16.71 -2.62
CA ILE A 293 3.23 -15.46 -2.96
C ILE A 293 4.09 -15.66 -4.20
N ARG A 294 4.02 -14.73 -5.14
CA ARG A 294 4.72 -14.83 -6.43
C ARG A 294 5.54 -13.58 -6.71
N GLY A 295 6.71 -13.79 -7.32
CA GLY A 295 7.60 -12.75 -7.79
C GLY A 295 7.68 -12.72 -9.31
N TYR A 296 7.56 -11.53 -9.89
CA TYR A 296 7.57 -11.29 -11.33
C TYR A 296 8.67 -10.30 -11.68
N GLU A 297 9.24 -10.41 -12.88
CA GLU A 297 10.01 -9.33 -13.45
C GLU A 297 9.06 -8.14 -13.72
N ALA A 298 9.28 -7.02 -13.03
CA ALA A 298 8.32 -5.92 -13.02
C ALA A 298 8.00 -5.37 -14.41
N ALA A 299 9.00 -5.31 -15.29
CA ALA A 299 8.84 -4.75 -16.65
C ALA A 299 7.99 -5.62 -17.58
N THR A 300 7.99 -6.94 -17.42
CA THR A 300 7.45 -7.89 -18.40
C THR A 300 6.32 -8.78 -17.90
N GLY A 301 6.12 -8.86 -16.58
CA GLY A 301 5.18 -9.79 -15.96
C GLY A 301 5.68 -11.25 -15.97
N LYS A 302 6.92 -11.52 -16.42
CA LYS A 302 7.47 -12.87 -16.39
C LYS A 302 7.57 -13.36 -14.96
N LYS A 303 6.85 -14.44 -14.62
CA LYS A 303 6.94 -15.07 -13.30
C LYS A 303 8.35 -15.63 -13.09
N LEU A 304 9.02 -15.21 -12.02
CA LEU A 304 10.36 -15.59 -11.66
C LEU A 304 10.38 -16.72 -10.64
N TRP A 305 9.50 -16.65 -9.66
CA TRP A 305 9.38 -17.63 -8.60
C TRP A 305 7.98 -17.61 -7.98
N GLU A 306 7.68 -18.68 -7.25
CA GLU A 306 6.48 -18.79 -6.41
C GLU A 306 6.79 -19.57 -5.14
N PHE A 307 6.06 -19.28 -4.06
CA PHE A 307 6.23 -19.89 -2.74
C PHE A 307 4.86 -20.12 -2.09
N ASP A 308 4.57 -21.37 -1.68
CA ASP A 308 3.38 -21.73 -0.92
C ASP A 308 3.58 -21.39 0.57
N THR A 309 2.78 -20.49 1.11
CA THR A 309 2.83 -20.09 2.53
C THR A 309 2.02 -20.98 3.43
N ASN A 310 1.37 -22.01 2.90
CA ASN A 310 0.58 -22.94 3.70
C ASN A 310 1.39 -24.19 4.06
N PRO A 311 1.20 -24.74 5.28
CA PRO A 311 1.77 -26.04 5.66
C PRO A 311 1.33 -27.14 4.69
N LYS A 312 2.17 -28.15 4.47
CA LYS A 312 1.90 -29.25 3.55
C LYS A 312 0.66 -30.08 3.90
N GLU A 313 0.35 -30.17 5.17
CA GLU A 313 -0.83 -30.83 5.70
C GLU A 313 -2.13 -30.06 5.50
N SER A 314 -2.05 -28.82 5.05
CA SER A 314 -3.23 -28.01 4.80
C SER A 314 -4.06 -28.58 3.65
N VAL A 315 -5.37 -28.63 3.85
CA VAL A 315 -6.34 -29.21 2.92
C VAL A 315 -7.19 -28.12 2.32
N TRP A 316 -7.19 -28.04 0.99
CA TRP A 316 -8.04 -27.10 0.25
C TRP A 316 -9.53 -27.46 0.38
N PRO A 317 -10.42 -26.48 0.60
CA PRO A 317 -10.16 -25.10 1.04
C PRO A 317 -10.07 -24.95 2.57
N LYS A 318 -10.45 -25.99 3.32
CA LYS A 318 -10.83 -25.94 4.76
C LYS A 318 -9.75 -25.44 5.72
N THR A 319 -8.48 -25.76 5.46
CA THR A 319 -7.37 -25.42 6.38
C THR A 319 -6.28 -24.62 5.67
N ARG A 320 -6.57 -24.12 4.47
CA ARG A 320 -5.69 -23.18 3.76
C ARG A 320 -5.88 -21.77 4.30
N ASN A 321 -4.80 -21.04 4.38
CA ASN A 321 -4.80 -19.60 4.63
C ASN A 321 -4.60 -18.86 3.30
N GLU A 322 -5.19 -17.70 3.18
CA GLU A 322 -4.97 -16.75 2.12
C GLU A 322 -3.94 -15.68 2.54
N LEU A 323 -3.56 -14.83 1.62
CA LEU A 323 -2.64 -13.73 1.87
C LEU A 323 -3.38 -12.40 1.71
N ILE A 324 -3.65 -11.73 2.85
CA ILE A 324 -4.25 -10.40 2.90
C ILE A 324 -3.19 -9.35 3.19
N SER A 325 -2.22 -9.67 4.05
CA SER A 325 -1.12 -8.76 4.37
C SER A 325 -0.27 -8.45 3.12
N THR A 326 0.33 -7.27 3.09
CA THR A 326 1.21 -6.87 1.99
C THR A 326 2.65 -7.31 2.28
N PRO A 327 3.35 -7.91 1.30
CA PRO A 327 4.73 -8.31 1.47
C PRO A 327 5.67 -7.10 1.57
N VAL A 328 6.76 -7.26 2.31
CA VAL A 328 7.85 -6.28 2.40
C VAL A 328 9.11 -6.87 1.78
N VAL A 329 9.78 -6.08 0.95
CA VAL A 329 11.11 -6.40 0.42
C VAL A 329 12.18 -5.73 1.27
N TYR A 330 13.07 -6.54 1.86
CA TYR A 330 14.17 -6.04 2.66
C TYR A 330 15.41 -6.92 2.50
N GLN A 331 16.54 -6.37 2.02
CA GLN A 331 17.82 -7.06 1.84
C GLN A 331 17.72 -8.38 1.04
N ASP A 332 17.22 -8.32 -0.21
CA ASP A 332 17.03 -9.47 -1.10
C ASP A 332 16.05 -10.55 -0.59
N ARG A 333 15.29 -10.24 0.45
CA ARG A 333 14.30 -11.12 1.06
C ARG A 333 12.90 -10.53 1.00
N VAL A 334 11.94 -11.43 1.03
CA VAL A 334 10.53 -11.08 1.14
C VAL A 334 10.01 -11.57 2.49
N TYR A 335 9.31 -10.69 3.19
CA TYR A 335 8.69 -10.97 4.48
C TYR A 335 7.18 -10.85 4.33
N ILE A 336 6.45 -11.85 4.78
CA ILE A 336 5.00 -11.96 4.61
C ILE A 336 4.38 -12.78 5.73
N SER A 337 3.22 -12.36 6.22
CA SER A 337 2.34 -13.16 7.07
C SER A 337 1.09 -13.56 6.31
N ASN A 338 0.54 -14.74 6.64
CA ASN A 338 -0.73 -15.20 6.11
C ASN A 338 -1.82 -15.24 7.19
N GLY A 339 -2.99 -15.58 6.79
CA GLY A 339 -4.14 -15.78 7.65
C GLY A 339 -5.41 -15.83 6.85
N GLN A 340 -6.46 -16.31 7.46
CA GLN A 340 -7.78 -16.27 6.85
C GLN A 340 -8.43 -14.92 7.05
N ASP A 341 -9.44 -14.64 6.25
CA ASP A 341 -10.38 -13.56 6.45
C ASP A 341 -10.90 -13.54 7.89
N PRO A 342 -11.10 -12.36 8.49
CA PRO A 342 -11.71 -12.20 9.82
C PRO A 342 -13.01 -12.97 10.04
N GLU A 343 -13.80 -13.21 9.01
CA GLU A 343 -15.05 -13.98 9.12
C GLU A 343 -14.82 -15.47 9.42
N HIS A 344 -13.62 -16.00 9.18
CA HIS A 344 -13.28 -17.41 9.37
C HIS A 344 -12.71 -17.76 10.76
N GLY A 345 -12.89 -16.89 11.75
CA GLY A 345 -12.44 -17.10 13.11
C GLY A 345 -10.98 -16.68 13.35
N GLU A 346 -10.42 -17.00 14.52
CA GLU A 346 -9.10 -16.51 14.92
C GLU A 346 -7.91 -17.22 14.25
N GLY A 347 -8.07 -18.29 13.58
CA GLY A 347 -7.11 -19.08 12.81
C GLY A 347 -5.64 -19.02 13.23
N VAL A 348 -4.87 -20.05 12.94
CA VAL A 348 -3.41 -20.03 13.07
C VAL A 348 -2.85 -19.26 11.88
N GLY A 349 -2.03 -18.24 12.12
CA GLY A 349 -1.27 -17.55 11.11
C GLY A 349 0.16 -18.08 11.01
N HIS A 350 0.83 -17.70 9.94
CA HIS A 350 2.23 -18.02 9.73
C HIS A 350 2.95 -16.79 9.18
N MET A 351 4.19 -16.59 9.60
CA MET A 351 5.06 -15.57 9.06
C MET A 351 6.30 -16.18 8.45
N TYR A 352 6.69 -15.68 7.30
CA TYR A 352 7.80 -16.21 6.52
C TYR A 352 8.82 -15.13 6.17
N CYS A 353 10.09 -15.56 6.13
CA CYS A 353 11.17 -14.89 5.44
C CYS A 353 11.63 -15.76 4.28
N ILE A 354 11.60 -15.21 3.08
CA ILE A 354 11.83 -15.91 1.82
C ILE A 354 13.05 -15.33 1.10
N ASP A 355 14.00 -16.18 0.69
CA ASP A 355 15.09 -15.82 -0.22
C ASP A 355 14.55 -15.74 -1.66
N ALA A 356 14.14 -14.57 -2.07
CA ALA A 356 13.54 -14.30 -3.37
C ALA A 356 14.56 -14.17 -4.51
N THR A 357 15.84 -14.46 -4.26
CA THR A 357 16.87 -14.58 -5.32
C THR A 357 16.74 -15.90 -6.09
N LYS A 358 16.04 -16.90 -5.54
CA LYS A 358 15.78 -18.21 -6.15
C LYS A 358 14.78 -18.10 -7.30
N ARG A 359 14.62 -19.19 -8.08
CA ARG A 359 13.74 -19.24 -9.26
C ARG A 359 12.90 -20.52 -9.29
N GLY A 360 11.70 -20.44 -9.90
CA GLY A 360 10.72 -21.52 -9.99
C GLY A 360 9.91 -21.68 -8.70
N ASP A 361 9.43 -22.88 -8.39
CA ASP A 361 8.83 -23.18 -7.08
C ASP A 361 9.94 -23.23 -6.03
N ILE A 362 9.97 -22.20 -5.20
CA ILE A 362 10.99 -22.00 -4.17
C ILE A 362 10.49 -22.36 -2.77
N THR A 363 9.33 -22.99 -2.65
CA THR A 363 8.73 -23.33 -1.34
C THR A 363 9.70 -24.00 -0.39
N LYS A 364 10.54 -24.92 -0.90
CA LYS A 364 11.53 -25.62 -0.10
C LYS A 364 12.91 -24.93 -0.06
N THR A 365 13.30 -24.33 -1.19
CA THR A 365 14.68 -23.81 -1.37
C THR A 365 14.81 -22.35 -1.00
N GLY A 366 13.72 -21.60 -0.99
CA GLY A 366 13.66 -20.19 -0.64
C GLY A 366 13.29 -19.92 0.82
N LEU A 367 12.86 -20.92 1.59
CA LEU A 367 12.52 -20.74 2.99
C LEU A 367 13.78 -20.41 3.81
N VAL A 368 13.83 -19.20 4.38
CA VAL A 368 14.89 -18.79 5.31
C VAL A 368 14.50 -19.14 6.75
N TRP A 369 13.32 -18.69 7.16
CA TRP A 369 12.72 -19.06 8.44
C TRP A 369 11.19 -18.94 8.37
N HIS A 370 10.54 -19.64 9.30
CA HIS A 370 9.11 -19.69 9.48
C HIS A 370 8.78 -19.49 10.97
N TYR A 371 7.81 -18.64 11.26
CA TYR A 371 7.29 -18.37 12.59
C TYR A 371 5.81 -18.72 12.65
N ASP A 372 5.43 -19.65 13.53
CA ASP A 372 4.09 -20.24 13.66
C ASP A 372 3.38 -19.89 14.98
N LYS A 373 3.91 -18.92 15.75
CA LYS A 373 3.30 -18.44 17.00
C LYS A 373 2.60 -17.11 16.83
N ILE A 374 2.24 -16.80 15.60
CA ILE A 374 1.43 -15.64 15.21
C ILE A 374 0.04 -16.14 14.81
N ARG A 375 -0.97 -15.35 15.05
CA ARG A 375 -2.31 -15.58 14.50
C ARG A 375 -2.41 -14.96 13.11
N ARG A 376 -3.55 -15.13 12.42
CA ARG A 376 -3.75 -14.50 11.12
C ARG A 376 -3.41 -13.02 11.18
N SER A 377 -2.80 -12.51 10.14
CA SER A 377 -2.41 -11.12 10.05
C SER A 377 -2.78 -10.50 8.71
N ILE A 378 -3.30 -9.29 8.77
CA ILE A 378 -3.53 -8.42 7.63
C ILE A 378 -2.54 -7.25 7.61
N SER A 379 -1.76 -7.09 8.69
CA SER A 379 -0.75 -6.05 8.84
C SER A 379 0.48 -6.30 7.96
N THR A 380 1.08 -5.23 7.49
CA THR A 380 2.38 -5.23 6.79
C THR A 380 3.50 -5.11 7.82
N PRO A 381 4.57 -5.92 7.75
CA PRO A 381 5.68 -5.82 8.70
C PRO A 381 6.48 -4.53 8.54
N ALA A 382 7.08 -4.07 9.64
CA ALA A 382 8.08 -3.01 9.64
C ALA A 382 9.43 -3.59 10.04
N ILE A 383 10.48 -3.31 9.24
CA ILE A 383 11.80 -3.93 9.42
C ILE A 383 12.88 -2.85 9.42
N LYS A 384 13.63 -2.76 10.53
CA LYS A 384 14.74 -1.81 10.67
C LYS A 384 15.84 -2.41 11.55
N ASP A 385 17.11 -2.21 11.16
CA ASP A 385 18.30 -2.60 11.93
C ASP A 385 18.29 -4.05 12.43
N GLY A 386 17.75 -4.97 11.61
CA GLY A 386 17.66 -6.39 11.92
C GLY A 386 16.53 -6.77 12.87
N LEU A 387 15.67 -5.83 13.26
CA LEU A 387 14.44 -6.07 14.00
C LEU A 387 13.24 -6.01 13.06
N LEU A 388 12.30 -6.92 13.28
CA LEU A 388 11.05 -7.01 12.56
C LEU A 388 9.90 -6.87 13.54
N TYR A 389 8.93 -6.04 13.21
CA TYR A 389 7.70 -5.83 13.97
C TYR A 389 6.51 -6.20 13.11
N GLN A 390 5.68 -7.12 13.61
CA GLN A 390 4.49 -7.63 12.94
C GLN A 390 3.32 -7.65 13.91
N ALA A 391 2.22 -7.03 13.54
CA ALA A 391 0.97 -7.17 14.29
C ALA A 391 0.13 -8.31 13.71
N ASP A 392 -0.61 -9.02 14.54
CA ASP A 392 -1.67 -9.92 14.09
C ASP A 392 -3.06 -9.35 14.37
N PHE A 393 -4.06 -9.93 13.75
CA PHE A 393 -5.43 -9.43 13.84
C PHE A 393 -6.03 -9.58 15.23
N SER A 394 -5.53 -10.51 16.04
CA SER A 394 -6.00 -10.74 17.43
C SER A 394 -5.43 -9.72 18.43
N GLY A 395 -4.62 -8.75 17.96
CA GLY A 395 -4.12 -7.67 18.79
C GLY A 395 -2.71 -7.85 19.32
N PHE A 396 -1.96 -8.87 18.88
CA PHE A 396 -0.58 -9.04 19.33
C PHE A 396 0.40 -8.35 18.38
N LEU A 397 1.28 -7.53 18.95
CA LEU A 397 2.47 -7.03 18.26
C LEU A 397 3.67 -7.90 18.64
N HIS A 398 4.32 -8.46 17.62
CA HIS A 398 5.49 -9.34 17.75
C HIS A 398 6.75 -8.60 17.34
N CYS A 399 7.83 -8.72 18.14
CA CYS A 399 9.17 -8.27 17.76
C CYS A 399 10.06 -9.48 17.55
N LEU A 400 10.60 -9.60 16.34
CA LEU A 400 11.45 -10.73 15.93
C LEU A 400 12.80 -10.24 15.44
N ASP A 401 13.78 -11.14 15.47
CA ASP A 401 15.01 -10.99 14.69
C ASP A 401 14.70 -11.23 13.21
N ALA A 402 14.91 -10.23 12.36
CA ALA A 402 14.58 -10.29 10.95
C ALA A 402 15.39 -11.36 10.19
N LYS A 403 16.59 -11.73 10.66
CA LYS A 403 17.46 -12.70 10.01
C LYS A 403 17.09 -14.14 10.36
N THR A 404 16.62 -14.38 11.59
CA THR A 404 16.45 -15.74 12.15
C THR A 404 15.01 -16.09 12.51
N GLY A 405 14.10 -15.11 12.60
CA GLY A 405 12.73 -15.31 13.09
C GLY A 405 12.62 -15.52 14.60
N GLN A 406 13.73 -15.38 15.34
CA GLN A 406 13.69 -15.49 16.80
C GLN A 406 12.86 -14.38 17.42
N VAL A 407 11.90 -14.72 18.28
CA VAL A 407 11.08 -13.77 19.03
C VAL A 407 11.87 -13.16 20.16
N TYR A 408 11.85 -11.83 20.23
CA TYR A 408 12.37 -11.11 21.40
C TYR A 408 11.27 -10.86 22.42
N TRP A 409 10.08 -10.40 21.96
CA TRP A 409 8.91 -10.15 22.81
C TRP A 409 7.61 -10.10 22.00
N THR A 410 6.51 -10.24 22.71
CA THR A 410 5.16 -9.95 22.21
C THR A 410 4.47 -8.97 23.15
N HIS A 411 3.55 -8.16 22.61
CA HIS A 411 2.73 -7.21 23.36
C HIS A 411 1.27 -7.39 22.95
N ASP A 412 0.38 -7.51 23.92
CA ASP A 412 -1.06 -7.61 23.72
C ASP A 412 -1.66 -6.20 23.81
N LEU A 413 -2.35 -5.76 22.76
CA LEU A 413 -3.08 -4.50 22.68
C LEU A 413 -4.51 -4.63 23.22
N PHE A 414 -4.98 -5.87 23.47
CA PHE A 414 -6.33 -6.21 23.92
C PHE A 414 -7.46 -5.85 22.95
N ALA A 415 -7.15 -5.42 21.74
CA ALA A 415 -8.10 -5.07 20.68
C ALA A 415 -7.55 -5.51 19.32
N ALA A 416 -8.43 -5.74 18.34
CA ALA A 416 -8.03 -6.16 16.99
C ALA A 416 -7.19 -5.09 16.27
N VAL A 417 -6.17 -5.52 15.52
CA VAL A 417 -5.31 -4.64 14.76
C VAL A 417 -5.54 -4.82 13.26
N TRP A 418 -5.99 -3.75 12.62
CA TRP A 418 -6.20 -3.66 11.17
C TRP A 418 -5.04 -2.98 10.44
N GLY A 419 -4.42 -1.99 11.08
CA GLY A 419 -3.30 -1.24 10.56
C GLY A 419 -1.98 -1.99 10.67
N SER A 420 -0.91 -1.28 10.36
CA SER A 420 0.46 -1.81 10.42
C SER A 420 1.30 -1.03 11.42
N PRO A 421 2.30 -1.66 12.08
CA PRO A 421 3.24 -0.93 12.91
C PRO A 421 4.05 0.03 12.04
N MET A 422 4.20 1.29 12.50
CA MET A 422 4.99 2.32 11.84
C MET A 422 6.17 2.71 12.71
N LEU A 423 7.39 2.55 12.19
CA LEU A 423 8.63 2.87 12.90
C LEU A 423 9.09 4.28 12.57
N ILE A 424 9.16 5.15 13.58
CA ILE A 424 9.56 6.54 13.43
C ILE A 424 10.42 6.94 14.62
N ASP A 425 11.64 7.43 14.36
CA ASP A 425 12.51 8.01 15.40
C ASP A 425 12.73 7.09 16.62
N GLY A 426 13.00 5.82 16.38
CA GLY A 426 13.22 4.83 17.43
C GLY A 426 11.97 4.43 18.21
N LYS A 427 10.79 4.68 17.63
CA LYS A 427 9.48 4.38 18.23
C LYS A 427 8.60 3.63 17.25
N ILE A 428 7.69 2.83 17.78
CA ILE A 428 6.66 2.10 17.05
C ILE A 428 5.32 2.77 17.39
N TYR A 429 4.57 3.13 16.35
CA TYR A 429 3.19 3.62 16.48
C TYR A 429 2.25 2.61 15.85
N LEU A 430 1.20 2.21 16.57
CA LEU A 430 0.24 1.21 16.12
C LEU A 430 -1.15 1.53 16.66
N GLY A 431 -2.13 1.62 15.76
CA GLY A 431 -3.53 1.81 16.11
C GLY A 431 -4.29 0.50 16.21
N ASP A 432 -5.39 0.49 16.98
CA ASP A 432 -6.27 -0.67 17.15
C ASP A 432 -7.76 -0.33 16.99
N GLU A 433 -8.61 -1.34 17.10
CA GLU A 433 -10.06 -1.23 16.89
C GLU A 433 -10.79 -0.49 18.03
N ASP A 434 -10.26 -0.47 19.24
CA ASP A 434 -10.81 0.29 20.38
C ASP A 434 -10.48 1.79 20.27
N GLY A 435 -9.62 2.15 19.29
CA GLY A 435 -9.23 3.52 18.98
C GLY A 435 -7.97 3.98 19.70
N ASP A 436 -7.27 3.08 20.33
CA ASP A 436 -6.00 3.37 20.97
C ASP A 436 -4.84 3.39 19.96
N VAL A 437 -3.94 4.32 20.13
CA VAL A 437 -2.63 4.34 19.45
C VAL A 437 -1.58 4.05 20.50
N VAL A 438 -1.02 2.86 20.43
CA VAL A 438 0.06 2.41 21.30
C VAL A 438 1.39 2.92 20.74
N ILE A 439 2.21 3.53 21.61
CA ILE A 439 3.55 4.01 21.29
C ILE A 439 4.54 3.19 22.09
N MET A 440 5.44 2.48 21.39
CA MET A 440 6.47 1.67 22.02
C MET A 440 7.86 2.12 21.61
N GLN A 441 8.86 1.80 22.43
CA GLN A 441 10.25 1.97 22.07
C GLN A 441 10.69 0.86 21.14
N GLU A 442 11.34 1.19 20.02
CA GLU A 442 12.04 0.23 19.16
C GLU A 442 13.16 -0.46 19.94
N GLY A 443 13.32 -1.78 19.78
CA GLY A 443 14.41 -2.54 20.39
C GLY A 443 14.05 -3.95 20.82
N LYS A 444 15.06 -4.69 21.27
CA LYS A 444 14.94 -6.08 21.73
C LYS A 444 14.27 -6.21 23.13
N THR A 445 14.08 -5.11 23.81
CA THR A 445 13.41 -5.07 25.12
C THR A 445 12.07 -4.39 25.01
N LYS A 446 11.01 -5.07 25.42
CA LYS A 446 9.65 -4.51 25.39
C LYS A 446 9.53 -3.30 26.32
N LYS A 447 9.11 -2.15 25.77
CA LYS A 447 8.84 -0.96 26.56
C LYS A 447 7.72 -0.13 25.92
N VAL A 448 6.59 -0.04 26.60
CA VAL A 448 5.50 0.88 26.24
C VAL A 448 5.87 2.28 26.70
N LEU A 449 5.71 3.28 25.84
CA LEU A 449 5.96 4.69 26.11
C LEU A 449 4.67 5.44 26.39
N GLY A 450 3.56 5.05 25.78
CA GLY A 450 2.25 5.65 25.95
C GLY A 450 1.19 4.95 25.15
N GLU A 451 -0.05 5.29 25.46
CA GLU A 451 -1.25 4.83 24.78
C GLU A 451 -2.25 6.00 24.76
N ILE A 452 -2.80 6.32 23.61
CA ILE A 452 -3.64 7.51 23.44
C ILE A 452 -4.84 7.15 22.61
N ASN A 453 -6.05 7.31 23.20
CA ASN A 453 -7.29 7.03 22.52
C ASN A 453 -7.70 8.17 21.56
N MET A 454 -8.04 7.80 20.31
CA MET A 454 -8.44 8.72 19.25
C MET A 454 -9.94 8.96 19.19
N GLY A 455 -10.70 8.43 20.13
CA GLY A 455 -12.16 8.60 20.25
C GLY A 455 -13.00 7.70 19.34
N SER A 456 -12.38 6.96 18.43
CA SER A 456 -12.99 5.98 17.54
C SER A 456 -11.91 5.07 16.98
N SER A 457 -12.28 3.88 16.49
CA SER A 457 -11.35 2.86 15.95
C SER A 457 -10.32 3.42 14.97
N VAL A 458 -9.07 2.98 15.09
CA VAL A 458 -7.96 3.34 14.20
C VAL A 458 -7.63 2.14 13.33
N TYR A 459 -8.20 2.08 12.14
CA TYR A 459 -7.95 1.01 11.16
C TYR A 459 -6.75 1.29 10.26
N SER A 460 -6.32 2.54 10.17
CA SER A 460 -5.22 2.97 9.33
C SER A 460 -3.87 2.91 10.06
N THR A 461 -2.79 2.83 9.28
CA THR A 461 -1.42 2.98 9.77
C THR A 461 -1.10 4.47 9.99
N PRO A 462 -0.50 4.89 11.10
CA PRO A 462 0.00 6.25 11.28
C PRO A 462 1.00 6.64 10.19
N VAL A 463 0.89 7.84 9.63
CA VAL A 463 1.69 8.32 8.50
C VAL A 463 2.53 9.53 8.88
N PRO A 464 3.86 9.46 8.78
CA PRO A 464 4.75 10.60 8.96
C PRO A 464 4.96 11.33 7.63
N ALA A 465 4.74 12.64 7.59
CA ALA A 465 5.10 13.46 6.43
C ALA A 465 5.38 14.90 6.86
N ASN A 466 6.43 15.52 6.32
CA ASN A 466 6.75 16.96 6.45
C ASN A 466 6.74 17.47 7.91
N GLY A 467 7.22 16.65 8.87
CA GLY A 467 7.25 17.00 10.29
C GLY A 467 5.90 16.88 11.02
N VAL A 468 4.93 16.20 10.41
CA VAL A 468 3.58 15.97 10.93
C VAL A 468 3.30 14.48 10.99
N LEU A 469 2.62 14.03 12.04
CA LEU A 469 2.09 12.67 12.15
C LEU A 469 0.59 12.71 11.81
N TYR A 470 0.19 11.98 10.78
CA TYR A 470 -1.20 11.87 10.35
C TYR A 470 -1.79 10.56 10.85
N ILE A 471 -2.95 10.64 11.51
CA ILE A 471 -3.69 9.47 11.98
C ILE A 471 -5.15 9.63 11.59
N SER A 472 -5.69 8.66 10.85
CA SER A 472 -7.13 8.56 10.62
C SER A 472 -7.74 7.61 11.65
N ASN A 473 -8.79 8.07 12.33
CA ASN A 473 -9.75 7.16 12.94
C ASN A 473 -10.91 6.91 11.95
N ARG A 474 -11.99 6.26 12.36
CA ARG A 474 -13.09 5.91 11.44
C ARG A 474 -13.62 7.08 10.64
N ASN A 475 -13.70 8.28 11.23
CA ASN A 475 -14.43 9.40 10.66
C ASN A 475 -13.67 10.74 10.66
N GLN A 476 -12.45 10.77 11.12
CA GLN A 476 -11.63 11.99 11.18
C GLN A 476 -10.17 11.70 10.82
N LEU A 477 -9.54 12.66 10.15
CA LEU A 477 -8.11 12.70 9.91
C LEU A 477 -7.49 13.77 10.80
N TYR A 478 -6.55 13.37 11.61
CA TYR A 478 -5.78 14.24 12.51
C TYR A 478 -4.38 14.50 11.95
N ALA A 479 -3.96 15.76 11.93
CA ALA A 479 -2.58 16.16 11.75
C ALA A 479 -1.99 16.56 13.10
N LEU A 480 -0.98 15.84 13.56
CA LEU A 480 -0.39 15.99 14.89
C LEU A 480 1.03 16.55 14.78
N SER A 481 1.35 17.57 15.61
CA SER A 481 2.67 18.20 15.62
C SER A 481 2.95 18.84 16.98
N GLU A 482 4.16 18.70 17.51
CA GLU A 482 4.55 19.36 18.75
C GLU A 482 4.59 20.89 18.63
N ALA A 483 4.79 21.43 17.42
CA ALA A 483 4.80 22.86 17.17
C ALA A 483 3.40 23.53 17.24
N ALA A 484 2.33 22.74 17.34
CA ALA A 484 0.93 23.22 17.36
C ALA A 484 0.46 23.76 18.73
N ALA A 485 1.30 23.73 19.76
CA ALA A 485 0.94 24.15 21.12
C ALA A 485 0.59 25.65 21.29
N GLY A 486 0.28 26.38 20.23
CA GLY A 486 0.08 27.81 20.26
C GLY A 486 -1.16 28.44 19.65
N LYS A 487 -2.00 27.73 18.87
CA LYS A 487 -3.25 28.31 18.34
C LYS A 487 -4.31 27.24 18.08
N PRO A 488 -5.51 27.32 18.67
CA PRO A 488 -6.63 26.49 18.23
C PRO A 488 -7.07 26.95 16.83
N ALA A 489 -6.94 26.08 15.83
CA ALA A 489 -7.56 26.28 14.54
C ALA A 489 -9.08 26.00 14.69
N THR A 490 -9.87 27.03 14.75
CA THR A 490 -11.32 26.91 14.62
C THR A 490 -11.65 26.44 13.21
N ALA A 491 -12.13 25.22 13.09
CA ALA A 491 -12.73 24.76 11.86
C ALA A 491 -13.91 25.69 11.52
N LYS A 492 -13.79 26.43 10.44
CA LYS A 492 -14.94 27.09 9.83
C LYS A 492 -15.67 26.08 8.95
N ASN A 493 -16.94 25.83 9.31
CA ASN A 493 -17.91 25.03 8.56
C ASN A 493 -18.04 25.47 7.10
#